data_c7dbdbe72848c1fb9c51c1b4f3681375
#
_entry.id   c7dbdbe72848c1fb9c51c1b4f3681375
#
_cell.length_a   1.000
_cell.length_b   1.000
_cell.length_c   1.000
_cell.angle_alpha   90.00
_cell.angle_beta   90.00
_cell.angle_gamma   90.00
#
_symmetry.space_group_name_H-M   'P 1'
#
loop_
_entity.id
_entity.type
_entity.pdbx_description
1 polymer ?
#
loop_
_entity_poly.entity_id
_entity_poly.type
_entity_poly.pdbx_seq_one_letter_code
_entity_poly.pdbx_strand_id
1 'polypeptide(L)'
;DVLGSRGLGDVYKRQALGAINKDFKALQYFSSPNQLLATEKSSMAPYGEEGLSRQAYRPGFDVECCSGNVHRMFPNYISRMWMNGDEHEIVAALYGPSEYRTEINGTKVCITEDTSYPFSGKITFRFALDGAPVRIPFTMRIPSWVENAKLTVNAEQPKEYHAGGFSTIERRFKDGDVVELDIDMKPRAEKRTDAGINVYMGPLLYSVDIDENVEIIKDQFKTSVAFPAYNVTPASKWNFGLPENPEITVVNTGKKLSLIHISEPTRP
;
A
#
# COMPACT_ATOMS: atom_id res chain seq x y z
N ASP A 1 13.89 1.38 4.08
CA ASP A 1 12.66 2.01 4.56
C ASP A 1 11.57 0.95 4.73
N VAL A 2 11.59 0.27 5.88
CA VAL A 2 10.72 -0.89 6.16
C VAL A 2 9.25 -0.46 6.40
N LEU A 3 9.02 0.78 6.76
CA LEU A 3 7.69 1.31 7.07
C LEU A 3 6.93 1.82 5.82
N GLY A 4 7.63 2.32 4.81
CA GLY A 4 7.01 2.86 3.60
C GLY A 4 6.33 1.83 2.70
N SER A 5 6.67 0.56 2.84
CA SER A 5 6.14 -0.53 2.01
C SER A 5 5.02 -1.35 2.65
N ARG A 6 4.68 -1.12 3.92
CA ARG A 6 3.79 -2.00 4.69
C ARG A 6 2.43 -1.42 5.09
N GLY A 7 2.08 -0.24 4.59
CA GLY A 7 0.84 0.42 4.96
C GLY A 7 -0.39 0.00 4.14
N LEU A 8 -1.23 0.96 3.81
CA LEU A 8 -2.40 0.75 2.93
C LEU A 8 -2.00 0.05 1.62
N GLY A 9 -0.77 0.28 1.13
CA GLY A 9 -0.18 -0.46 0.03
C GLY A 9 -0.13 -1.98 0.27
N ASP A 10 -0.05 -2.46 1.51
CA ASP A 10 -0.01 -3.90 1.79
C ASP A 10 -1.37 -4.60 1.69
N VAL A 11 -2.48 -3.89 1.84
CA VAL A 11 -3.82 -4.45 1.55
C VAL A 11 -3.95 -4.67 0.07
N TYR A 12 -3.63 -3.66 -0.70
CA TYR A 12 -3.60 -3.77 -2.16
C TYR A 12 -2.54 -4.76 -2.63
N LYS A 13 -1.36 -4.79 -1.98
CA LYS A 13 -0.35 -5.80 -2.22
C LYS A 13 -0.84 -7.21 -1.93
N ARG A 14 -1.60 -7.45 -0.87
CA ARG A 14 -2.12 -8.79 -0.60
C ARG A 14 -3.13 -9.25 -1.64
N GLN A 15 -3.92 -8.35 -2.20
CA GLN A 15 -4.77 -8.66 -3.34
C GLN A 15 -3.94 -8.83 -4.61
N ALA A 16 -3.01 -7.92 -4.87
CA ALA A 16 -2.07 -8.03 -5.98
C ALA A 16 -1.13 -9.23 -5.85
N LEU A 17 -0.80 -9.64 -4.62
CA LEU A 17 -0.05 -10.85 -4.32
C LEU A 17 -0.91 -12.12 -4.33
N GLY A 18 -2.19 -12.01 -4.59
CA GLY A 18 -3.09 -13.14 -4.61
C GLY A 18 -3.36 -13.78 -3.24
N ALA A 19 -3.18 -13.05 -2.14
CA ALA A 19 -3.44 -13.59 -0.80
C ALA A 19 -4.94 -13.78 -0.48
N ILE A 20 -5.80 -13.10 -1.22
CA ILE A 20 -7.27 -13.17 -1.12
C ILE A 20 -7.82 -13.27 -2.53
N ASN A 21 -8.77 -14.18 -2.76
CA ASN A 21 -9.41 -14.32 -4.06
C ASN A 21 -10.33 -13.13 -4.39
N LYS A 22 -10.73 -13.02 -5.66
CA LYS A 22 -11.53 -11.90 -6.20
C LYS A 22 -12.84 -11.64 -5.44
N ASP A 23 -13.45 -12.69 -4.90
CA ASP A 23 -14.74 -12.61 -4.21
C ASP A 23 -14.62 -12.41 -2.70
N PHE A 24 -13.42 -12.28 -2.17
CA PHE A 24 -13.13 -12.17 -0.73
C PHE A 24 -13.63 -13.35 0.11
N LYS A 25 -13.77 -14.52 -0.49
CA LYS A 25 -14.31 -15.72 0.16
C LYS A 25 -13.27 -16.74 0.55
N ALA A 26 -12.08 -16.63 -0.02
CA ALA A 26 -11.01 -17.58 0.19
C ALA A 26 -9.66 -16.87 0.32
N LEU A 27 -8.83 -17.39 1.19
CA LEU A 27 -7.50 -16.90 1.50
C LEU A 27 -6.45 -17.89 0.99
N GLN A 28 -5.25 -17.38 0.74
CA GLN A 28 -4.08 -18.17 0.48
C GLN A 28 -3.05 -17.92 1.57
N TYR A 29 -2.43 -19.00 2.06
CA TYR A 29 -1.46 -18.87 3.15
C TYR A 29 -0.12 -18.30 2.68
N PHE A 30 0.42 -18.84 1.59
CA PHE A 30 1.63 -18.36 0.95
C PHE A 30 1.29 -17.66 -0.34
N SER A 31 1.73 -16.44 -0.47
CA SER A 31 1.51 -15.64 -1.66
C SER A 31 2.79 -14.95 -2.10
N SER A 32 2.92 -14.73 -3.39
CA SER A 32 4.02 -13.99 -3.98
C SER A 32 3.52 -13.09 -5.11
N PRO A 33 4.25 -12.03 -5.47
CA PRO A 33 3.99 -11.32 -6.71
C PRO A 33 4.08 -12.30 -7.88
N ASN A 34 3.19 -12.18 -8.87
CA ASN A 34 3.14 -13.05 -10.04
C ASN A 34 3.03 -14.54 -9.70
N GLN A 35 2.22 -14.87 -8.72
CA GLN A 35 1.98 -16.28 -8.39
C GLN A 35 1.26 -16.98 -9.52
N LEU A 36 1.85 -18.10 -9.96
CA LEU A 36 1.40 -18.85 -11.12
C LEU A 36 0.48 -20.02 -10.77
N LEU A 37 0.73 -20.63 -9.62
CA LEU A 37 0.03 -21.83 -9.18
C LEU A 37 -0.48 -21.65 -7.77
N ALA A 38 -1.79 -21.73 -7.60
CA ALA A 38 -2.45 -21.73 -6.31
C ALA A 38 -3.39 -22.94 -6.25
N THR A 39 -2.82 -24.14 -6.09
CA THR A 39 -3.56 -25.40 -6.17
C THR A 39 -3.36 -26.26 -4.93
N GLU A 40 -4.29 -27.19 -4.70
CA GLU A 40 -4.17 -28.21 -3.65
C GLU A 40 -2.92 -29.09 -3.80
N LYS A 41 -2.43 -29.24 -5.04
CA LYS A 41 -1.23 -30.03 -5.36
C LYS A 41 0.05 -29.20 -5.31
N SER A 42 -0.05 -27.89 -5.27
CA SER A 42 1.11 -27.01 -5.12
C SER A 42 1.52 -27.01 -3.67
N SER A 43 2.75 -27.41 -3.41
CA SER A 43 3.27 -27.51 -2.07
C SER A 43 4.59 -26.75 -1.99
N MET A 44 4.76 -26.00 -0.89
CA MET A 44 6.07 -25.43 -0.56
C MET A 44 6.75 -26.37 0.44
N ALA A 45 7.84 -26.99 0.01
CA ALA A 45 8.75 -27.69 0.93
C ALA A 45 9.34 -26.66 1.93
N PRO A 46 9.47 -26.96 3.21
CA PRO A 46 9.24 -28.24 3.91
C PRO A 46 7.79 -28.41 4.43
N TYR A 47 6.88 -27.54 4.08
CA TYR A 47 5.53 -27.49 4.64
C TYR A 47 4.48 -28.31 3.84
N GLY A 48 4.96 -29.06 2.88
CA GLY A 48 4.14 -29.84 1.96
C GLY A 48 3.94 -31.28 2.39
N GLU A 49 3.44 -31.51 3.60
CA GLU A 49 2.93 -32.81 3.95
C GLU A 49 1.57 -33.07 3.28
N GLU A 50 1.26 -34.33 3.06
CA GLU A 50 0.04 -34.79 2.39
C GLU A 50 -1.21 -34.09 2.95
N GLY A 51 -2.02 -33.48 2.08
CA GLY A 51 -3.29 -32.86 2.42
C GLY A 51 -3.19 -31.44 2.98
N LEU A 52 -1.99 -30.87 3.15
CA LEU A 52 -1.79 -29.54 3.75
C LEU A 52 -1.32 -28.51 2.75
N SER A 53 -1.75 -28.54 1.48
CA SER A 53 -1.42 -27.49 0.54
C SER A 53 -1.89 -26.14 1.06
N ARG A 54 -0.93 -25.24 1.34
CA ARG A 54 -1.19 -23.87 1.79
C ARG A 54 -1.23 -22.88 0.63
N GLN A 55 -1.15 -23.36 -0.58
CA GLN A 55 -1.21 -22.54 -1.78
C GLN A 55 -2.59 -22.49 -2.43
N ALA A 56 -3.45 -23.48 -2.22
CA ALA A 56 -4.84 -23.40 -2.67
C ALA A 56 -5.59 -22.27 -1.93
N TYR A 57 -6.48 -21.62 -2.63
CA TYR A 57 -7.40 -20.67 -2.00
C TYR A 57 -8.46 -21.45 -1.21
N ARG A 58 -8.64 -21.14 0.06
CA ARG A 58 -9.61 -21.80 0.91
C ARG A 58 -10.17 -20.87 1.99
N PRO A 59 -11.36 -21.17 2.56
CA PRO A 59 -12.03 -20.28 3.52
C PRO A 59 -11.24 -20.05 4.80
N GLY A 60 -10.42 -21.01 5.21
CA GLY A 60 -9.61 -20.92 6.40
C GLY A 60 -8.54 -22.01 6.44
N PHE A 61 -7.62 -21.89 7.39
CA PHE A 61 -6.52 -22.81 7.63
C PHE A 61 -6.56 -23.26 9.10
N ASP A 62 -6.00 -24.44 9.38
CA ASP A 62 -5.94 -24.94 10.76
C ASP A 62 -4.99 -24.08 11.63
N VAL A 63 -4.00 -23.48 11.01
CA VAL A 63 -3.10 -22.49 11.63
C VAL A 63 -3.14 -21.19 10.82
N GLU A 64 -3.66 -20.15 11.42
CA GLU A 64 -3.95 -18.87 10.76
C GLU A 64 -2.91 -17.77 11.08
N CYS A 65 -1.66 -18.14 11.33
CA CYS A 65 -0.66 -17.14 11.75
C CYS A 65 -0.42 -16.06 10.69
N CYS A 66 -0.33 -16.40 9.42
CA CYS A 66 -0.06 -15.43 8.37
C CYS A 66 -1.31 -14.66 7.93
N SER A 67 -2.42 -15.35 7.68
CA SER A 67 -3.68 -14.71 7.31
C SER A 67 -4.27 -13.89 8.46
N GLY A 68 -4.22 -14.38 9.71
CA GLY A 68 -4.68 -13.66 10.90
C GLY A 68 -3.86 -12.40 11.21
N ASN A 69 -2.59 -12.35 10.85
CA ASN A 69 -1.76 -11.16 11.08
C ASN A 69 -2.13 -9.96 10.19
N VAL A 70 -2.90 -10.15 9.13
CA VAL A 70 -3.43 -9.03 8.31
C VAL A 70 -4.21 -8.06 9.16
N HIS A 71 -5.06 -8.56 10.06
CA HIS A 71 -5.90 -7.74 10.92
C HIS A 71 -5.09 -6.86 11.87
N ARG A 72 -3.87 -7.25 12.22
CA ARG A 72 -2.99 -6.47 13.09
C ARG A 72 -2.28 -5.33 12.35
N MET A 73 -2.12 -5.45 11.06
CA MET A 73 -1.37 -4.48 10.26
C MET A 73 -2.08 -3.13 10.19
N PHE A 74 -3.40 -3.12 9.95
CA PHE A 74 -4.17 -1.89 9.84
C PHE A 74 -4.20 -1.05 11.11
N PRO A 75 -4.55 -1.59 12.28
CA PRO A 75 -4.46 -0.83 13.52
C PRO A 75 -3.06 -0.30 13.78
N ASN A 76 -2.02 -1.08 13.48
CA ASN A 76 -0.65 -0.64 13.61
C ASN A 76 -0.28 0.49 12.64
N TYR A 77 -0.78 0.45 11.41
CA TYR A 77 -0.59 1.53 10.45
C TYR A 77 -1.28 2.80 10.92
N ILE A 78 -2.57 2.71 11.24
CA ILE A 78 -3.38 3.85 11.66
C ILE A 78 -2.80 4.50 12.92
N SER A 79 -2.39 3.70 13.91
CA SER A 79 -1.80 4.22 15.15
C SER A 79 -0.46 4.92 14.96
N ARG A 80 0.15 4.81 13.79
CA ARG A 80 1.44 5.43 13.44
C ARG A 80 1.36 6.43 12.29
N MET A 81 0.18 6.75 11.82
CA MET A 81 0.01 7.78 10.79
C MET A 81 0.45 9.14 11.33
N TRP A 82 0.11 9.40 12.58
CA TRP A 82 0.46 10.61 13.29
C TRP A 82 1.33 10.28 14.50
N MET A 83 2.35 11.08 14.72
CA MET A 83 3.24 10.97 15.87
C MET A 83 3.42 12.35 16.52
N ASN A 84 3.75 12.34 17.79
CA ASN A 84 4.11 13.55 18.54
C ASN A 84 5.62 13.56 18.77
N GLY A 85 6.23 14.69 18.49
CA GLY A 85 7.59 14.99 18.90
C GLY A 85 7.65 15.92 20.11
N ASP A 86 8.83 16.43 20.37
CA ASP A 86 9.04 17.39 21.45
C ASP A 86 8.45 18.76 21.11
N GLU A 87 8.25 19.62 22.11
CA GLU A 87 7.76 20.99 21.93
C GLU A 87 6.47 21.15 21.10
N HIS A 88 5.54 20.22 21.26
CA HIS A 88 4.28 20.17 20.47
C HIS A 88 4.46 19.87 18.99
N GLU A 89 5.57 19.25 18.59
CA GLU A 89 5.75 18.79 17.23
C GLU A 89 4.68 17.77 16.85
N ILE A 90 4.07 17.96 15.67
CA ILE A 90 3.11 17.02 15.06
C ILE A 90 3.75 16.46 13.81
N VAL A 91 3.84 15.11 13.73
CA VAL A 91 4.50 14.41 12.64
C VAL A 91 3.48 13.61 11.84
N ALA A 92 3.29 13.96 10.58
CA ALA A 92 2.59 13.12 9.58
C ALA A 92 3.60 12.10 9.03
N ALA A 93 3.64 10.92 9.66
CA ALA A 93 4.64 9.89 9.37
C ALA A 93 4.21 8.90 8.27
N LEU A 94 2.90 8.62 8.17
CA LEU A 94 2.32 7.74 7.16
C LEU A 94 1.06 8.42 6.60
N TYR A 95 0.85 8.28 5.28
CA TYR A 95 -0.18 9.02 4.57
C TYR A 95 -1.43 8.19 4.27
N GLY A 96 -2.58 8.82 4.45
CA GLY A 96 -3.91 8.29 4.14
C GLY A 96 -5.00 9.20 4.70
N PRO A 97 -6.22 9.15 4.18
CA PRO A 97 -7.32 9.97 4.69
C PRO A 97 -7.47 9.79 6.20
N SER A 98 -7.25 10.85 6.95
CA SER A 98 -7.23 10.80 8.42
C SER A 98 -7.45 12.17 9.06
N GLU A 99 -7.67 12.16 10.34
CA GLU A 99 -7.83 13.36 11.16
C GLU A 99 -7.04 13.21 12.46
N TYR A 100 -6.27 14.23 12.79
CA TYR A 100 -5.53 14.34 14.04
C TYR A 100 -6.08 15.48 14.91
N ARG A 101 -6.37 15.20 16.17
CA ARG A 101 -6.90 16.17 17.12
C ARG A 101 -6.02 16.25 18.35
N THR A 102 -5.76 17.50 18.78
CA THR A 102 -4.99 17.79 19.99
C THR A 102 -5.40 19.14 20.57
N GLU A 103 -4.84 19.48 21.72
CA GLU A 103 -4.94 20.81 22.32
C GLU A 103 -3.54 21.31 22.67
N ILE A 104 -3.22 22.52 22.24
CA ILE A 104 -1.92 23.17 22.47
C ILE A 104 -2.16 24.55 23.05
N ASN A 105 -1.67 24.78 24.26
CA ASN A 105 -1.79 26.07 24.97
C ASN A 105 -3.25 26.61 25.03
N GLY A 106 -4.24 25.70 25.23
CA GLY A 106 -5.65 26.05 25.31
C GLY A 106 -6.34 26.24 23.94
N THR A 107 -5.63 26.10 22.83
CA THR A 107 -6.20 26.09 21.49
C THR A 107 -6.44 24.67 21.03
N LYS A 108 -7.68 24.33 20.68
CA LYS A 108 -7.99 23.04 20.06
C LYS A 108 -7.53 23.06 18.61
N VAL A 109 -6.79 22.04 18.22
CA VAL A 109 -6.22 21.88 16.89
C VAL A 109 -6.77 20.59 16.27
N CYS A 110 -7.34 20.72 15.08
CA CYS A 110 -7.74 19.61 14.25
C CYS A 110 -7.02 19.72 12.90
N ILE A 111 -6.31 18.68 12.50
CA ILE A 111 -5.65 18.60 11.20
C ILE A 111 -6.31 17.47 10.42
N THR A 112 -6.93 17.81 9.29
CA THR A 112 -7.50 16.83 8.36
C THR A 112 -6.51 16.58 7.24
N GLU A 113 -6.14 15.32 7.04
CA GLU A 113 -5.34 14.85 5.91
C GLU A 113 -6.27 14.33 4.81
N ASP A 114 -6.31 15.06 3.69
CA ASP A 114 -7.09 14.74 2.50
C ASP A 114 -6.15 14.28 1.39
N THR A 115 -6.28 13.02 0.98
CA THR A 115 -5.40 12.42 -0.02
C THR A 115 -6.02 11.16 -0.62
N SER A 116 -5.60 10.84 -1.85
CA SER A 116 -5.81 9.54 -2.48
C SER A 116 -4.53 8.67 -2.46
N TYR A 117 -3.55 9.00 -1.61
CA TYR A 117 -2.35 8.19 -1.46
C TYR A 117 -2.73 6.74 -1.05
N PRO A 118 -2.16 5.70 -1.65
CA PRO A 118 -0.96 5.66 -2.47
C PRO A 118 -1.18 5.80 -4.00
N PHE A 119 -2.36 6.17 -4.46
CA PHE A 119 -2.69 6.28 -5.89
C PHE A 119 -2.39 7.66 -6.48
N SER A 120 -2.23 8.65 -5.62
CA SER A 120 -1.82 10.02 -5.96
C SER A 120 -0.73 10.48 -5.01
N GLY A 121 0.19 11.31 -5.50
CA GLY A 121 1.21 11.94 -4.68
C GLY A 121 0.75 13.21 -3.96
N LYS A 122 -0.47 13.68 -4.23
CA LYS A 122 -0.99 14.90 -3.59
C LYS A 122 -1.59 14.60 -2.22
N ILE A 123 -1.08 15.30 -1.20
CA ILE A 123 -1.50 15.19 0.20
C ILE A 123 -1.80 16.61 0.71
N THR A 124 -3.00 16.84 1.19
CA THR A 124 -3.43 18.16 1.67
C THR A 124 -3.77 18.08 3.15
N PHE A 125 -3.13 18.91 3.95
CA PHE A 125 -3.40 19.05 5.38
C PHE A 125 -4.15 20.37 5.62
N ARG A 126 -5.34 20.27 6.20
CA ARG A 126 -6.18 21.43 6.54
C ARG A 126 -6.21 21.60 8.03
N PHE A 127 -5.84 22.78 8.49
CA PHE A 127 -5.79 23.14 9.91
C PHE A 127 -7.07 23.87 10.31
N ALA A 128 -7.79 23.30 11.27
CA ALA A 128 -8.91 23.96 11.94
C ALA A 128 -8.52 24.23 13.40
N LEU A 129 -8.54 25.48 13.82
CA LEU A 129 -8.17 25.92 15.16
C LEU A 129 -9.36 26.60 15.84
N ASP A 130 -9.70 26.13 17.05
CA ASP A 130 -10.67 26.79 17.95
C ASP A 130 -9.89 27.50 19.04
N GLY A 131 -9.44 28.73 18.75
CA GLY A 131 -8.62 29.54 19.64
C GLY A 131 -7.63 30.45 18.93
N ALA A 132 -6.63 30.93 19.67
CA ALA A 132 -5.60 31.79 19.11
C ALA A 132 -4.60 31.03 18.24
N PRO A 133 -3.96 31.71 17.26
CA PRO A 133 -2.88 31.08 16.48
C PRO A 133 -1.79 30.52 17.39
N VAL A 134 -1.36 29.27 17.11
CA VAL A 134 -0.40 28.53 17.93
C VAL A 134 0.80 28.07 17.12
N ARG A 135 2.00 28.13 17.73
CA ARG A 135 3.23 27.61 17.10
C ARG A 135 3.18 26.09 17.12
N ILE A 136 3.31 25.50 15.94
CA ILE A 136 3.37 24.05 15.74
C ILE A 136 4.55 23.76 14.80
N PRO A 137 5.59 23.05 15.26
CA PRO A 137 6.49 22.37 14.34
C PRO A 137 5.69 21.24 13.65
N PHE A 138 5.41 21.40 12.36
CA PHE A 138 4.67 20.41 11.59
C PHE A 138 5.62 19.68 10.65
N THR A 139 5.80 18.40 10.90
CA THR A 139 6.79 17.56 10.24
C THR A 139 6.11 16.53 9.35
N MET A 140 6.58 16.41 8.10
CA MET A 140 6.08 15.47 7.12
C MET A 140 7.21 14.57 6.63
N ARG A 141 6.90 13.28 6.43
CA ARG A 141 7.87 12.32 5.91
C ARG A 141 7.97 12.42 4.38
N ILE A 142 9.18 12.55 3.87
CA ILE A 142 9.47 12.40 2.44
C ILE A 142 10.00 11.00 2.19
N PRO A 143 9.25 10.12 1.48
CA PRO A 143 9.70 8.75 1.22
C PRO A 143 11.02 8.69 0.46
N SER A 144 11.83 7.65 0.72
CA SER A 144 13.16 7.50 0.10
C SER A 144 13.15 7.26 -1.40
N TRP A 145 12.04 6.78 -1.95
CA TRP A 145 11.85 6.55 -3.39
C TRP A 145 11.45 7.83 -4.14
N VAL A 146 11.18 8.93 -3.45
CA VAL A 146 10.80 10.22 -4.06
C VAL A 146 12.04 10.91 -4.58
N GLU A 147 12.01 11.34 -5.84
CA GLU A 147 13.08 12.18 -6.40
C GLU A 147 12.88 13.64 -6.02
N ASN A 148 11.64 14.12 -6.17
CA ASN A 148 11.28 15.50 -5.86
C ASN A 148 9.93 15.54 -5.15
N ALA A 149 9.84 16.37 -4.12
CA ALA A 149 8.60 16.72 -3.46
C ALA A 149 8.47 18.25 -3.41
N LYS A 150 7.26 18.75 -3.55
CA LYS A 150 6.93 20.17 -3.44
C LYS A 150 6.04 20.38 -2.24
N LEU A 151 6.40 21.34 -1.42
CA LEU A 151 5.66 21.74 -0.24
C LEU A 151 5.17 23.17 -0.40
N THR A 152 3.87 23.35 -0.27
CA THR A 152 3.21 24.65 -0.39
C THR A 152 2.41 24.94 0.87
N VAL A 153 2.46 26.16 1.36
CA VAL A 153 1.66 26.63 2.50
C VAL A 153 0.80 27.80 2.02
N ASN A 154 -0.53 27.68 2.15
CA ASN A 154 -1.48 28.75 1.79
C ASN A 154 -1.28 29.33 0.38
N ALA A 155 -0.98 28.46 -0.60
CA ALA A 155 -0.66 28.87 -1.98
C ALA A 155 0.55 29.83 -2.12
N GLU A 156 1.44 29.89 -1.12
CA GLU A 156 2.75 30.55 -1.25
C GLU A 156 3.63 29.82 -2.29
N GLN A 157 4.77 30.41 -2.65
CA GLN A 157 5.72 29.76 -3.57
C GLN A 157 6.16 28.40 -2.99
N PRO A 158 6.06 27.31 -3.79
CA PRO A 158 6.44 25.99 -3.31
C PRO A 158 7.93 25.90 -3.00
N LYS A 159 8.26 25.18 -1.93
CA LYS A 159 9.63 24.76 -1.61
C LYS A 159 9.85 23.35 -2.11
N GLU A 160 11.00 23.14 -2.74
CA GLU A 160 11.38 21.81 -3.21
C GLU A 160 12.19 21.05 -2.15
N TYR A 161 11.92 19.77 -2.03
CA TYR A 161 12.61 18.84 -1.15
C TYR A 161 13.04 17.61 -1.92
N HIS A 162 14.20 17.08 -1.55
CA HIS A 162 14.75 15.85 -2.15
C HIS A 162 14.52 14.65 -1.24
N ALA A 163 14.80 13.48 -1.83
CA ALA A 163 14.51 12.17 -1.27
C ALA A 163 14.98 11.92 0.17
N GLY A 164 14.14 11.24 0.90
CA GLY A 164 14.49 10.53 2.14
C GLY A 164 14.61 11.41 3.38
N GLY A 165 13.71 11.25 4.31
CA GLY A 165 13.76 11.91 5.60
C GLY A 165 12.47 12.58 6.00
N PHE A 166 12.60 13.65 6.77
CA PHE A 166 11.48 14.44 7.28
C PHE A 166 11.70 15.92 6.94
N SER A 167 10.62 16.61 6.66
CA SER A 167 10.61 18.05 6.42
C SER A 167 9.72 18.73 7.43
N THR A 168 10.24 19.71 8.14
CA THR A 168 9.52 20.44 9.19
C THR A 168 9.22 21.86 8.75
N ILE A 169 7.98 22.29 8.94
CA ILE A 169 7.53 23.67 8.84
C ILE A 169 7.35 24.22 10.26
N GLU A 170 8.11 25.22 10.62
CA GLU A 170 7.90 25.94 11.85
C GLU A 170 7.17 27.25 11.61
N ARG A 171 5.91 27.32 12.06
CA ARG A 171 5.14 28.57 11.98
C ARG A 171 4.06 28.64 13.06
N ARG A 172 3.47 29.81 13.21
CA ARG A 172 2.21 29.96 13.96
C ARG A 172 1.07 29.66 13.00
N PHE A 173 0.44 28.51 13.18
CA PHE A 173 -0.75 28.13 12.44
C PHE A 173 -1.97 28.85 12.99
N LYS A 174 -2.88 29.18 12.10
CA LYS A 174 -4.19 29.77 12.38
C LYS A 174 -5.30 28.95 11.72
N ASP A 175 -6.52 29.19 12.12
CA ASP A 175 -7.67 28.56 11.51
C ASP A 175 -7.72 28.80 10.01
N GLY A 176 -8.02 27.74 9.25
CA GLY A 176 -8.06 27.73 7.78
C GLY A 176 -6.71 27.61 7.07
N ASP A 177 -5.57 27.50 7.77
CA ASP A 177 -4.28 27.25 7.12
C ASP A 177 -4.27 25.92 6.39
N VAL A 178 -3.61 25.87 5.23
CA VAL A 178 -3.49 24.67 4.39
C VAL A 178 -2.03 24.41 4.07
N VAL A 179 -1.60 23.17 4.24
CA VAL A 179 -0.30 22.66 3.80
C VAL A 179 -0.52 21.60 2.73
N GLU A 180 0.12 21.75 1.59
CA GLU A 180 0.06 20.77 0.49
C GLU A 180 1.45 20.19 0.26
N LEU A 181 1.54 18.87 0.31
CA LEU A 181 2.71 18.10 -0.09
C LEU A 181 2.38 17.37 -1.40
N ASP A 182 3.15 17.66 -2.43
CA ASP A 182 3.05 17.00 -3.74
C ASP A 182 4.30 16.15 -3.97
N ILE A 183 4.11 14.84 -3.99
CA ILE A 183 5.16 13.83 -4.15
C ILE A 183 5.15 13.36 -5.60
N ASP A 184 6.29 13.44 -6.26
CA ASP A 184 6.44 12.97 -7.64
C ASP A 184 6.33 11.44 -7.72
N MET A 185 5.22 10.97 -8.31
CA MET A 185 4.88 9.55 -8.45
C MET A 185 5.40 9.03 -9.80
N LYS A 186 6.72 8.81 -9.90
CA LYS A 186 7.33 8.25 -11.11
C LYS A 186 7.36 6.71 -11.08
N PRO A 187 7.17 6.05 -12.24
CA PRO A 187 7.46 4.64 -12.37
C PRO A 187 8.97 4.41 -12.22
N ARG A 188 9.34 3.33 -11.56
CA ARG A 188 10.74 2.93 -11.38
C ARG A 188 10.91 1.42 -11.42
N ALA A 189 12.05 0.99 -11.92
CA ALA A 189 12.48 -0.41 -11.90
C ALA A 189 13.53 -0.60 -10.81
N GLU A 190 13.38 -1.64 -10.01
CA GLU A 190 14.35 -2.02 -8.99
C GLU A 190 14.83 -3.45 -9.26
N LYS A 191 16.13 -3.60 -9.51
CA LYS A 191 16.75 -4.92 -9.70
C LYS A 191 16.80 -5.67 -8.38
N ARG A 192 16.29 -6.89 -8.38
CA ARG A 192 16.46 -7.82 -7.25
C ARG A 192 17.67 -8.70 -7.51
N THR A 193 18.41 -9.05 -6.46
CA THR A 193 19.73 -9.68 -6.56
C THR A 193 19.78 -10.91 -7.45
N ASP A 194 18.75 -11.78 -7.45
CA ASP A 194 18.78 -13.05 -8.17
C ASP A 194 17.50 -13.38 -8.94
N ALA A 195 16.49 -12.52 -8.92
CA ALA A 195 15.15 -12.93 -9.30
C ALA A 195 14.41 -11.94 -10.26
N GLY A 196 15.13 -11.06 -10.94
CA GLY A 196 14.52 -10.18 -11.90
C GLY A 196 14.32 -8.74 -11.41
N ILE A 197 13.35 -8.08 -11.98
CA ILE A 197 13.11 -6.64 -11.82
C ILE A 197 11.73 -6.42 -11.24
N ASN A 198 11.65 -5.65 -10.17
CA ASN A 198 10.40 -5.14 -9.63
C ASN A 198 10.07 -3.79 -10.27
N VAL A 199 8.80 -3.61 -10.63
CA VAL A 199 8.30 -2.34 -11.16
C VAL A 199 7.41 -1.68 -10.12
N TYR A 200 7.67 -0.41 -9.85
CA TYR A 200 6.90 0.39 -8.89
C TYR A 200 6.39 1.69 -9.53
N MET A 201 5.29 2.19 -9.01
CA MET A 201 4.87 3.57 -9.16
C MET A 201 4.56 4.14 -7.78
N GLY A 202 5.35 5.09 -7.32
CA GLY A 202 5.29 5.48 -5.91
C GLY A 202 5.52 4.27 -5.00
N PRO A 203 4.69 4.02 -3.99
CA PRO A 203 4.80 2.86 -3.11
C PRO A 203 4.18 1.58 -3.69
N LEU A 204 3.48 1.65 -4.82
CA LEU A 204 2.76 0.52 -5.40
C LEU A 204 3.70 -0.37 -6.21
N LEU A 205 3.69 -1.67 -5.89
CA LEU A 205 4.37 -2.70 -6.68
C LEU A 205 3.42 -3.19 -7.77
N TYR A 206 3.89 -3.23 -9.00
CA TYR A 206 3.18 -3.80 -10.14
C TYR A 206 3.50 -5.28 -10.31
N SER A 207 2.51 -6.04 -10.69
CA SER A 207 2.65 -7.45 -11.07
C SER A 207 2.17 -7.67 -12.51
N VAL A 208 2.58 -8.78 -13.11
CA VAL A 208 2.10 -9.18 -14.43
C VAL A 208 0.63 -9.59 -14.31
N ASP A 209 -0.20 -9.11 -15.23
CA ASP A 209 -1.59 -9.54 -15.35
C ASP A 209 -1.62 -10.90 -16.06
N ILE A 210 -2.02 -11.95 -15.34
CA ILE A 210 -2.06 -13.33 -15.79
C ILE A 210 -3.51 -13.78 -15.73
N ASP A 211 -4.07 -14.17 -16.88
CA ASP A 211 -5.40 -14.77 -16.91
C ASP A 211 -5.42 -16.08 -16.12
N GLU A 212 -6.51 -16.34 -15.43
CA GLU A 212 -6.65 -17.44 -14.49
C GLU A 212 -7.70 -18.46 -14.93
N ASN A 213 -7.35 -19.74 -14.83
CA ASN A 213 -8.31 -20.82 -14.76
C ASN A 213 -8.63 -21.10 -13.29
N VAL A 214 -9.89 -21.03 -12.93
CA VAL A 214 -10.36 -21.22 -11.55
C VAL A 214 -11.23 -22.47 -11.49
N GLU A 215 -10.84 -23.44 -10.67
CA GLU A 215 -11.55 -24.68 -10.43
C GLU A 215 -11.97 -24.79 -8.97
N ILE A 216 -13.23 -25.12 -8.70
CA ILE A 216 -13.73 -25.32 -7.34
C ILE A 216 -13.29 -26.69 -6.82
N ILE A 217 -12.65 -26.69 -5.65
CA ILE A 217 -12.31 -27.89 -4.91
C ILE A 217 -13.54 -28.30 -4.08
N LYS A 218 -14.04 -29.52 -4.31
CA LYS A 218 -15.20 -30.07 -3.61
C LYS A 218 -14.77 -30.93 -2.43
N ASP A 219 -15.56 -30.85 -1.36
CA ASP A 219 -15.51 -31.75 -0.21
C ASP A 219 -14.17 -31.77 0.56
N GLN A 220 -13.38 -30.72 0.44
CA GLN A 220 -12.10 -30.55 1.13
C GLN A 220 -12.06 -29.22 1.90
N PHE A 221 -11.13 -29.10 2.84
CA PHE A 221 -10.80 -27.85 3.55
C PHE A 221 -11.97 -27.20 4.30
N LYS A 222 -12.89 -27.95 4.85
CA LYS A 222 -14.08 -27.43 5.59
C LYS A 222 -14.88 -26.42 4.77
N THR A 223 -15.02 -26.66 3.47
CA THR A 223 -15.72 -25.76 2.54
C THR A 223 -17.23 -25.84 2.69
N SER A 224 -17.91 -24.80 2.23
CA SER A 224 -19.36 -24.75 2.06
C SER A 224 -19.68 -24.15 0.67
N VAL A 225 -20.95 -24.22 0.28
CA VAL A 225 -21.41 -23.60 -0.97
C VAL A 225 -21.14 -22.10 -0.97
N ALA A 226 -21.28 -21.45 0.18
CA ALA A 226 -21.05 -20.00 0.33
C ALA A 226 -19.55 -19.66 0.36
N PHE A 227 -18.70 -20.56 0.84
CA PHE A 227 -17.27 -20.39 1.03
C PHE A 227 -16.52 -21.61 0.46
N PRO A 228 -16.39 -21.71 -0.88
CA PRO A 228 -15.66 -22.78 -1.53
C PRO A 228 -14.15 -22.59 -1.44
N ALA A 229 -13.40 -23.66 -1.72
CA ALA A 229 -11.97 -23.58 -2.01
C ALA A 229 -11.71 -23.64 -3.52
N TYR A 230 -10.55 -23.15 -3.95
CA TYR A 230 -10.25 -23.03 -5.38
C TYR A 230 -8.82 -23.46 -5.69
N ASN A 231 -8.68 -24.17 -6.80
CA ASN A 231 -7.43 -24.28 -7.55
C ASN A 231 -7.37 -23.13 -8.56
N VAL A 232 -6.25 -22.45 -8.65
CA VAL A 232 -6.00 -21.41 -9.63
C VAL A 232 -4.74 -21.75 -10.41
N THR A 233 -4.85 -21.76 -11.73
CA THR A 233 -3.74 -22.01 -12.65
C THR A 233 -3.70 -20.93 -13.73
N PRO A 234 -2.52 -20.65 -14.35
CA PRO A 234 -2.42 -19.61 -15.37
C PRO A 234 -3.13 -20.04 -16.66
N ALA A 235 -3.91 -19.13 -17.25
CA ALA A 235 -4.57 -19.29 -18.54
C ALA A 235 -3.91 -18.46 -19.66
N SER A 236 -3.00 -17.57 -19.35
CA SER A 236 -2.21 -16.79 -20.31
C SER A 236 -0.71 -17.00 -20.11
N LYS A 237 0.11 -16.42 -21.00
CA LYS A 237 1.56 -16.42 -20.85
C LYS A 237 1.95 -15.67 -19.59
N TRP A 238 2.97 -16.14 -18.90
CA TRP A 238 3.46 -15.61 -17.64
C TRP A 238 4.98 -15.41 -17.58
N ASN A 239 5.74 -16.09 -18.45
CA ASN A 239 7.20 -16.11 -18.45
C ASN A 239 7.78 -14.91 -19.20
N PHE A 240 7.44 -13.70 -18.78
CA PHE A 240 7.98 -12.47 -19.33
C PHE A 240 9.30 -12.12 -18.64
N GLY A 241 10.27 -11.66 -19.44
CA GLY A 241 11.49 -11.02 -18.94
C GLY A 241 11.48 -9.54 -19.27
N LEU A 242 11.99 -8.73 -18.37
CA LEU A 242 12.26 -7.32 -18.63
C LEU A 242 13.74 -7.15 -18.99
N PRO A 243 14.09 -6.24 -19.91
CA PRO A 243 15.49 -5.88 -20.15
C PRO A 243 16.11 -5.29 -18.90
N GLU A 244 17.44 -5.20 -18.84
CA GLU A 244 18.15 -4.73 -17.65
C GLU A 244 17.77 -3.28 -17.26
N ASN A 245 17.49 -2.44 -18.23
CA ASN A 245 17.03 -1.05 -18.05
C ASN A 245 15.72 -0.84 -18.85
N PRO A 246 14.58 -1.26 -18.31
CA PRO A 246 13.31 -1.15 -19.01
C PRO A 246 12.84 0.31 -19.05
N GLU A 247 12.39 0.78 -20.22
CA GLU A 247 11.55 1.97 -20.27
C GLU A 247 10.15 1.62 -19.79
N ILE A 248 9.69 2.33 -18.75
CA ILE A 248 8.40 2.07 -18.14
C ILE A 248 7.46 3.24 -18.38
N THR A 249 6.36 2.98 -19.06
CA THR A 249 5.27 3.93 -19.22
C THR A 249 4.05 3.43 -18.49
N VAL A 250 3.48 4.27 -17.63
CA VAL A 250 2.22 3.96 -16.94
C VAL A 250 1.08 4.62 -17.68
N VAL A 251 0.12 3.82 -18.11
CA VAL A 251 -1.08 4.29 -18.81
C VAL A 251 -2.28 4.15 -17.89
N ASN A 252 -2.97 5.26 -17.63
CA ASN A 252 -4.24 5.21 -16.91
C ASN A 252 -5.33 4.76 -17.89
N THR A 253 -5.84 3.56 -17.70
CA THR A 253 -6.90 2.98 -18.55
C THR A 253 -8.29 3.51 -18.24
N GLY A 254 -8.45 4.36 -17.22
CA GLY A 254 -9.76 4.85 -16.77
C GLY A 254 -10.64 3.79 -16.13
N LYS A 255 -10.19 2.55 -16.05
CA LYS A 255 -10.88 1.52 -15.26
C LYS A 255 -10.79 1.95 -13.80
N LYS A 256 -11.93 2.06 -13.12
CA LYS A 256 -11.90 2.21 -11.66
C LYS A 256 -11.05 1.07 -11.12
N LEU A 257 -10.03 1.41 -10.33
CA LEU A 257 -9.31 0.43 -9.54
C LEU A 257 -10.34 -0.30 -8.67
N SER A 258 -10.84 -1.42 -9.20
CA SER A 258 -11.37 -2.40 -8.29
C SER A 258 -10.17 -2.86 -7.48
N LEU A 259 -10.37 -3.21 -6.24
CA LEU A 259 -9.33 -3.73 -5.33
C LEU A 259 -8.54 -4.94 -5.91
N ILE A 260 -8.78 -5.31 -7.14
CA ILE A 260 -8.33 -6.52 -7.84
C ILE A 260 -7.39 -6.22 -9.02
N HIS A 261 -7.33 -4.98 -9.54
CA HIS A 261 -6.52 -4.67 -10.72
C HIS A 261 -5.50 -3.57 -10.45
N ILE A 262 -4.42 -3.93 -9.78
CA ILE A 262 -3.16 -3.20 -9.87
C ILE A 262 -2.26 -4.05 -10.77
N SER A 263 -2.55 -4.09 -12.03
CA SER A 263 -1.67 -4.69 -13.00
C SER A 263 -2.02 -4.23 -14.39
N GLU A 264 -1.17 -3.44 -14.98
CA GLU A 264 -0.92 -3.51 -16.41
C GLU A 264 0.49 -3.01 -16.68
N PRO A 265 1.47 -3.89 -16.85
CA PRO A 265 2.56 -3.56 -17.74
C PRO A 265 1.94 -3.49 -19.13
N THR A 266 2.07 -2.34 -19.80
CA THR A 266 1.76 -2.24 -21.22
C THR A 266 2.52 -3.35 -21.95
N ARG A 267 1.80 -4.20 -22.66
CA ARG A 267 2.39 -5.18 -23.55
C ARG A 267 3.12 -4.43 -24.68
N PRO A 268 4.31 -4.92 -25.11
CA PRO A 268 4.88 -4.46 -26.37
C PRO A 268 4.00 -4.85 -27.56
#